data_009b4d2897e9f194f9b26fa786980a1e
#
_entry.id   009b4d2897e9f194f9b26fa786980a1e
#
_cell.length_a   1.000
_cell.length_b   1.000
_cell.length_c   1.000
_cell.angle_alpha   90.00
_cell.angle_beta   90.00
_cell.angle_gamma   90.00
#
_symmetry.space_group_name_H-M   'P 1'
#
loop_
_entity.id
_entity.type
_entity.pdbx_description
1 polymer ?
#
loop_
_entity_poly.entity_id
_entity_poly.type
_entity_poly.pdbx_seq_one_letter_code
_entity_poly.pdbx_strand_id
1 'polypeptide(L)'
;MRKLTAMLLLSAALLGGQATARADGLNIVFTHHSSASNTFWQAVKKGFDDACAKVEANCNMVFTQTEGSVEQQVANMRAALAAKPDALLTSIVDDHAFDDVIKEARDAGVLVIAVNVDDTEGAKGNARQAFVGQGFKPAGYSLAKAISENFPKDGPIKVLVGISAPGQNWSESRGAGIMQFLQEYKAAHADRDVSWERIDSGTDLAITSDRVGAYLNAHPDTTAYFDTGFWCAGVARVLADRGVAPGKVLLGGFDLVPEVLQQMQKGYVQALVDQQPYMQGFMPVMEAYLNKKIGLAPSDIDTGQGIVRPKEADSIMALSAQGLR
;
A
#
# COMPACT_ATOMS: atom_id res chain seq x y z
N MET A 1 74.23 -5.60 57.96
CA MET A 1 72.91 -5.07 58.25
C MET A 1 72.41 -4.39 56.98
N ARG A 2 71.65 -5.07 56.15
CA ARG A 2 71.07 -4.52 54.85
C ARG A 2 69.57 -4.72 54.91
N LYS A 3 68.84 -3.62 54.89
CA LYS A 3 67.36 -3.62 54.88
C LYS A 3 66.89 -3.83 53.40
N LEU A 4 66.18 -4.91 53.15
CA LEU A 4 65.45 -5.11 51.91
C LEU A 4 64.08 -4.40 52.01
N THR A 5 63.84 -3.45 51.17
CA THR A 5 62.51 -2.80 50.96
C THR A 5 61.80 -3.52 49.85
N ALA A 6 60.70 -4.17 50.18
CA ALA A 6 59.81 -4.83 49.20
C ALA A 6 58.87 -3.80 48.58
N MET A 7 58.94 -3.66 47.25
CA MET A 7 58.10 -2.79 46.44
C MET A 7 56.90 -3.60 45.92
N LEU A 8 55.68 -3.36 46.42
CA LEU A 8 54.45 -3.92 45.91
C LEU A 8 54.04 -3.15 44.62
N LEU A 9 54.09 -3.83 43.50
CA LEU A 9 53.52 -3.35 42.24
C LEU A 9 51.99 -3.67 42.22
N LEU A 10 51.19 -2.62 42.33
CA LEU A 10 49.74 -2.68 42.19
C LEU A 10 49.39 -2.64 40.71
N SER A 11 49.06 -3.80 40.11
CA SER A 11 48.62 -3.88 38.74
C SER A 11 47.11 -3.52 38.67
N ALA A 12 46.78 -2.30 38.33
CA ALA A 12 45.40 -1.91 38.01
C ALA A 12 45.01 -2.50 36.65
N ALA A 13 44.21 -3.54 36.63
CA ALA A 13 43.57 -4.06 35.45
C ALA A 13 42.47 -3.08 34.98
N LEU A 14 42.75 -2.32 33.98
CA LEU A 14 41.76 -1.56 33.19
C LEU A 14 40.85 -2.56 32.44
N LEU A 15 39.74 -2.89 33.05
CA LEU A 15 38.62 -3.49 32.32
C LEU A 15 38.04 -2.43 31.39
N GLY A 16 38.64 -2.29 30.21
CA GLY A 16 38.08 -1.54 29.08
C GLY A 16 36.79 -2.25 28.66
N GLY A 17 35.64 -1.74 29.11
CA GLY A 17 34.37 -2.12 28.52
C GLY A 17 34.44 -1.83 27.04
N GLN A 18 34.48 -2.88 26.21
CA GLN A 18 34.24 -2.75 24.79
C GLN A 18 32.77 -2.34 24.64
N ALA A 19 32.53 -1.02 24.56
CA ALA A 19 31.33 -0.54 23.95
C ALA A 19 31.38 -1.09 22.51
N THR A 20 30.56 -2.09 22.23
CA THR A 20 30.30 -2.51 20.86
C THR A 20 29.88 -1.24 20.10
N ALA A 21 30.73 -0.73 19.25
CA ALA A 21 30.38 0.33 18.36
C ALA A 21 29.16 -0.16 17.57
N ARG A 22 28.00 0.40 17.90
CA ARG A 22 26.80 0.23 17.10
C ARG A 22 27.19 0.79 15.73
N ALA A 23 27.06 0.00 14.68
CA ALA A 23 27.29 0.49 13.32
C ALA A 23 26.57 1.84 13.18
N ASP A 24 27.27 2.87 12.68
CA ASP A 24 26.79 4.27 12.66
C ASP A 24 25.51 4.50 11.83
N GLY A 25 24.96 3.44 11.20
CA GLY A 25 23.74 3.44 10.41
C GLY A 25 22.47 3.33 11.26
N LEU A 26 21.40 3.98 10.81
CA LEU A 26 20.06 3.79 11.36
C LEU A 26 19.57 2.37 11.09
N ASN A 27 18.85 1.77 12.04
CA ASN A 27 18.18 0.48 11.87
C ASN A 27 16.69 0.74 11.59
N ILE A 28 16.24 0.46 10.38
CA ILE A 28 14.86 0.69 9.94
C ILE A 28 14.23 -0.66 9.55
N VAL A 29 13.10 -0.99 10.14
CA VAL A 29 12.32 -2.18 9.76
C VAL A 29 11.01 -1.73 9.14
N PHE A 30 10.65 -2.33 8.02
CA PHE A 30 9.37 -2.12 7.37
C PHE A 30 8.58 -3.43 7.38
N THR A 31 7.44 -3.45 8.07
CA THR A 31 6.49 -4.57 8.09
C THR A 31 5.21 -4.17 7.37
N HIS A 32 4.61 -5.07 6.62
CA HIS A 32 3.35 -4.79 5.93
C HIS A 32 2.52 -6.07 5.76
N HIS A 33 1.27 -5.90 5.34
CA HIS A 33 0.24 -6.95 5.30
C HIS A 33 0.34 -7.89 4.10
N SER A 34 1.20 -7.60 3.13
CA SER A 34 1.23 -8.33 1.87
C SER A 34 2.32 -9.38 1.81
N SER A 35 2.08 -10.39 0.98
CA SER A 35 3.05 -11.42 0.62
C SER A 35 3.99 -10.95 -0.50
N ALA A 36 5.11 -11.65 -0.65
CA ALA A 36 6.11 -11.34 -1.69
C ALA A 36 5.60 -11.58 -3.13
N SER A 37 4.46 -12.27 -3.29
CA SER A 37 3.83 -12.49 -4.60
C SER A 37 3.05 -11.29 -5.13
N ASN A 38 2.74 -10.29 -4.28
CA ASN A 38 2.05 -9.08 -4.69
C ASN A 38 3.05 -8.11 -5.35
N THR A 39 2.92 -7.93 -6.66
CA THR A 39 3.86 -7.17 -7.51
C THR A 39 3.90 -5.68 -7.18
N PHE A 40 2.83 -5.09 -6.64
CA PHE A 40 2.81 -3.71 -6.16
C PHE A 40 3.95 -3.41 -5.17
N TRP A 41 4.19 -4.32 -4.24
CA TRP A 41 5.18 -4.12 -3.17
C TRP A 41 6.63 -4.16 -3.66
N GLN A 42 6.88 -4.62 -4.90
CA GLN A 42 8.24 -4.56 -5.48
C GLN A 42 8.68 -3.13 -5.76
N ALA A 43 7.78 -2.24 -6.21
CA ALA A 43 8.09 -0.83 -6.41
C ALA A 43 8.25 -0.08 -5.07
N VAL A 44 7.45 -0.42 -4.05
CA VAL A 44 7.64 0.09 -2.69
C VAL A 44 9.00 -0.34 -2.15
N LYS A 45 9.34 -1.64 -2.30
CA LYS A 45 10.63 -2.18 -1.86
C LYS A 45 11.81 -1.48 -2.54
N LYS A 46 11.70 -1.24 -3.85
CA LYS A 46 12.76 -0.52 -4.57
C LYS A 46 12.96 0.89 -4.00
N GLY A 47 11.89 1.64 -3.77
CA GLY A 47 11.99 2.97 -3.14
C GLY A 47 12.63 2.90 -1.75
N PHE A 48 12.22 1.92 -0.95
CA PHE A 48 12.78 1.66 0.37
C PHE A 48 14.28 1.35 0.33
N ASP A 49 14.69 0.40 -0.53
CA ASP A 49 16.10 0.00 -0.67
C ASP A 49 16.96 1.16 -1.18
N ASP A 50 16.50 1.93 -2.18
CA ASP A 50 17.22 3.09 -2.74
C ASP A 50 17.42 4.19 -1.68
N ALA A 51 16.39 4.46 -0.86
CA ALA A 51 16.50 5.44 0.22
C ALA A 51 17.46 4.97 1.32
N CYS A 52 17.38 3.69 1.69
CA CYS A 52 18.27 3.09 2.68
C CYS A 52 19.74 3.16 2.24
N ALA A 53 20.02 2.84 0.98
CA ALA A 53 21.36 2.97 0.41
C ALA A 53 21.84 4.44 0.43
N LYS A 54 20.93 5.39 0.15
CA LYS A 54 21.27 6.83 0.11
C LYS A 54 21.66 7.41 1.47
N VAL A 55 21.06 6.88 2.54
CA VAL A 55 21.32 7.36 3.92
C VAL A 55 22.19 6.40 4.73
N GLU A 56 22.74 5.36 4.09
CA GLU A 56 23.59 4.32 4.71
C GLU A 56 22.91 3.66 5.93
N ALA A 57 21.60 3.41 5.83
CA ALA A 57 20.83 2.76 6.89
C ALA A 57 20.85 1.23 6.75
N ASN A 58 20.76 0.54 7.89
CA ASN A 58 20.50 -0.90 7.95
C ASN A 58 18.98 -1.13 7.86
N CYS A 59 18.53 -1.64 6.75
CA CYS A 59 17.11 -1.75 6.44
C CYS A 59 16.68 -3.20 6.25
N ASN A 60 15.48 -3.51 6.73
CA ASN A 60 14.86 -4.81 6.53
C ASN A 60 13.37 -4.65 6.23
N MET A 61 12.90 -5.18 5.11
CA MET A 61 11.49 -5.23 4.75
C MET A 61 10.95 -6.64 4.93
N VAL A 62 9.89 -6.78 5.72
CA VAL A 62 9.35 -8.06 6.16
C VAL A 62 7.96 -8.27 5.55
N PHE A 63 7.84 -9.28 4.72
CA PHE A 63 6.59 -9.71 4.10
C PHE A 63 5.82 -10.70 4.99
N THR A 64 4.50 -10.74 4.85
CA THR A 64 3.71 -11.85 5.38
C THR A 64 3.82 -13.06 4.42
N GLN A 65 3.57 -14.26 4.92
CA GLN A 65 3.50 -15.45 4.08
C GLN A 65 2.15 -15.55 3.36
N THR A 66 1.09 -15.11 4.06
CA THR A 66 -0.27 -15.06 3.54
C THR A 66 -0.65 -13.63 3.25
N GLU A 67 -1.16 -13.37 2.05
CA GLU A 67 -1.65 -12.05 1.64
C GLU A 67 -2.74 -11.56 2.60
N GLY A 68 -2.59 -10.33 3.11
CA GLY A 68 -3.56 -9.71 4.01
C GLY A 68 -3.58 -10.23 5.45
N SER A 69 -2.61 -11.05 5.87
CA SER A 69 -2.62 -11.61 7.23
C SER A 69 -2.23 -10.59 8.30
N VAL A 70 -3.22 -10.04 8.98
CA VAL A 70 -3.07 -9.10 10.10
C VAL A 70 -2.30 -9.75 11.26
N GLU A 71 -2.63 -11.00 11.61
CA GLU A 71 -1.96 -11.74 12.70
C GLU A 71 -0.45 -11.90 12.42
N GLN A 72 -0.06 -12.31 11.21
CA GLN A 72 1.35 -12.44 10.84
C GLN A 72 2.05 -11.09 10.86
N GLN A 73 1.39 -10.02 10.40
CA GLN A 73 1.98 -8.69 10.42
C GLN A 73 2.24 -8.21 11.85
N VAL A 74 1.29 -8.36 12.77
CA VAL A 74 1.47 -8.01 14.19
C VAL A 74 2.61 -8.81 14.81
N ALA A 75 2.72 -10.11 14.49
CA ALA A 75 3.84 -10.94 14.95
C ALA A 75 5.19 -10.45 14.40
N ASN A 76 5.24 -10.07 13.12
CA ASN A 76 6.42 -9.48 12.48
C ASN A 76 6.83 -8.15 13.14
N MET A 77 5.85 -7.28 13.47
CA MET A 77 6.11 -6.03 14.18
C MET A 77 6.74 -6.27 15.55
N ARG A 78 6.19 -7.20 16.36
CA ARG A 78 6.76 -7.56 17.67
C ARG A 78 8.16 -8.15 17.56
N ALA A 79 8.40 -9.01 16.56
CA ALA A 79 9.73 -9.54 16.27
C ALA A 79 10.71 -8.42 15.88
N ALA A 80 10.27 -7.45 15.09
CA ALA A 80 11.07 -6.28 14.74
C ALA A 80 11.45 -5.45 15.98
N LEU A 81 10.50 -5.19 16.87
CA LEU A 81 10.73 -4.42 18.09
C LEU A 81 11.73 -5.07 19.03
N ALA A 82 11.82 -6.40 19.07
CA ALA A 82 12.83 -7.11 19.86
C ALA A 82 14.26 -6.76 19.45
N ALA A 83 14.48 -6.37 18.18
CA ALA A 83 15.78 -5.90 17.67
C ALA A 83 16.04 -4.42 17.98
N LYS A 84 15.11 -3.70 18.63
CA LYS A 84 15.19 -2.28 18.99
C LYS A 84 15.58 -1.40 17.80
N PRO A 85 14.79 -1.35 16.72
CA PRO A 85 15.06 -0.49 15.59
C PRO A 85 14.93 0.99 15.96
N ASP A 86 15.55 1.87 15.18
CA ASP A 86 15.37 3.32 15.31
C ASP A 86 14.02 3.77 14.76
N ALA A 87 13.53 3.09 13.71
CA ALA A 87 12.21 3.33 13.13
C ALA A 87 11.53 2.02 12.71
N LEU A 88 10.22 1.96 12.91
CA LEU A 88 9.31 0.95 12.43
C LEU A 88 8.37 1.59 11.41
N LEU A 89 8.45 1.16 10.16
CA LEU A 89 7.50 1.48 9.10
C LEU A 89 6.47 0.36 9.05
N THR A 90 5.18 0.67 8.92
CA THR A 90 4.15 -0.36 8.90
C THR A 90 2.89 0.09 8.16
N SER A 91 2.14 -0.84 7.55
CA SER A 91 0.79 -0.57 7.05
C SER A 91 -0.24 -0.89 8.14
N ILE A 92 -1.29 -0.06 8.26
CA ILE A 92 -2.34 -0.20 9.26
C ILE A 92 -3.65 -0.56 8.54
N VAL A 93 -3.87 -1.86 8.32
CA VAL A 93 -5.02 -2.35 7.51
C VAL A 93 -6.28 -2.61 8.32
N ASP A 94 -6.19 -2.50 9.65
CA ASP A 94 -7.28 -2.68 10.61
C ASP A 94 -7.10 -1.62 11.71
N ASP A 95 -8.18 -0.93 12.09
CA ASP A 95 -8.14 0.22 13.00
C ASP A 95 -7.74 -0.13 14.45
N HIS A 96 -7.77 -1.41 14.84
CA HIS A 96 -7.56 -1.81 16.23
C HIS A 96 -6.44 -2.83 16.43
N ALA A 97 -6.18 -3.67 15.43
CA ALA A 97 -5.25 -4.79 15.58
C ALA A 97 -3.80 -4.37 15.84
N PHE A 98 -3.44 -3.15 15.50
CA PHE A 98 -2.06 -2.64 15.58
C PHE A 98 -1.81 -1.68 16.75
N ASP A 99 -2.86 -1.22 17.46
CA ASP A 99 -2.76 -0.18 18.49
C ASP A 99 -1.76 -0.51 19.58
N ASP A 100 -1.86 -1.71 20.15
CA ASP A 100 -0.99 -2.15 21.24
C ASP A 100 0.48 -2.19 20.79
N VAL A 101 0.78 -2.79 19.62
CA VAL A 101 2.16 -2.92 19.16
C VAL A 101 2.75 -1.58 18.71
N ILE A 102 1.94 -0.68 18.17
CA ILE A 102 2.36 0.69 17.84
C ILE A 102 2.67 1.44 19.15
N LYS A 103 1.81 1.30 20.17
CA LYS A 103 2.06 1.90 21.48
C LYS A 103 3.31 1.33 22.15
N GLU A 104 3.51 0.02 22.13
CA GLU A 104 4.74 -0.62 22.61
C GLU A 104 6.00 -0.03 21.91
N ALA A 105 5.95 0.15 20.59
CA ALA A 105 7.04 0.76 19.82
C ALA A 105 7.32 2.20 20.27
N ARG A 106 6.27 3.00 20.43
CA ARG A 106 6.37 4.39 20.87
C ARG A 106 6.93 4.53 22.28
N ASP A 107 6.45 3.70 23.20
CA ASP A 107 6.93 3.68 24.60
C ASP A 107 8.42 3.26 24.68
N ALA A 108 8.89 2.45 23.72
CA ALA A 108 10.30 2.07 23.57
C ALA A 108 11.16 3.15 22.86
N GLY A 109 10.58 4.30 22.45
CA GLY A 109 11.30 5.38 21.76
C GLY A 109 11.55 5.13 20.27
N VAL A 110 10.90 4.11 19.69
CA VAL A 110 10.95 3.81 18.26
C VAL A 110 10.06 4.80 17.50
N LEU A 111 10.59 5.37 16.40
CA LEU A 111 9.79 6.17 15.48
C LEU A 111 8.84 5.25 14.70
N VAL A 112 7.54 5.54 14.71
CA VAL A 112 6.55 4.77 13.96
C VAL A 112 5.95 5.63 12.85
N ILE A 113 6.09 5.18 11.60
CA ILE A 113 5.48 5.82 10.42
C ILE A 113 4.55 4.80 9.75
N ALA A 114 3.28 5.16 9.61
CA ALA A 114 2.35 4.38 8.80
C ALA A 114 2.67 4.56 7.31
N VAL A 115 2.62 3.49 6.54
CA VAL A 115 2.98 3.49 5.11
C VAL A 115 1.92 2.75 4.31
N ASN A 116 1.52 3.31 3.19
CA ASN A 116 0.52 2.77 2.27
C ASN A 116 -0.91 2.78 2.85
N VAL A 117 -1.16 2.10 3.95
CA VAL A 117 -2.46 2.07 4.64
C VAL A 117 -2.34 2.71 6.01
N ASP A 118 -3.29 3.58 6.32
CA ASP A 118 -3.42 4.23 7.61
C ASP A 118 -4.71 3.77 8.32
N ASP A 119 -4.77 4.05 9.61
CA ASP A 119 -6.01 4.03 10.39
C ASP A 119 -7.06 4.96 9.77
N THR A 120 -8.33 4.58 9.82
CA THR A 120 -9.42 5.40 9.25
C THR A 120 -9.63 6.71 10.00
N GLU A 121 -9.24 6.80 11.26
CA GLU A 121 -9.19 8.02 12.06
C GLU A 121 -7.86 8.79 11.94
N GLY A 122 -6.91 8.26 11.17
CA GLY A 122 -5.58 8.82 10.97
C GLY A 122 -4.80 8.90 12.28
N ALA A 123 -4.13 10.02 12.53
CA ALA A 123 -3.32 10.25 13.74
C ALA A 123 -4.11 10.24 15.06
N LYS A 124 -5.44 10.14 15.03
CA LYS A 124 -6.28 10.02 16.23
C LYS A 124 -6.55 8.59 16.63
N GLY A 125 -6.50 7.66 15.67
CA GLY A 125 -6.82 6.25 15.90
C GLY A 125 -5.71 5.51 16.64
N ASN A 126 -4.44 5.89 16.44
CA ASN A 126 -3.30 5.21 17.06
C ASN A 126 -2.12 6.15 17.34
N ALA A 127 -1.03 5.60 17.91
CA ALA A 127 0.14 6.38 18.34
C ALA A 127 1.22 6.58 17.24
N ARG A 128 0.94 6.34 15.95
CA ARG A 128 1.87 6.61 14.87
C ARG A 128 2.25 8.09 14.80
N GLN A 129 3.40 8.42 14.24
CA GLN A 129 3.89 9.81 14.20
C GLN A 129 3.70 10.47 12.84
N ALA A 130 3.66 9.70 11.76
CA ALA A 130 3.38 10.19 10.42
C ALA A 130 2.76 9.09 9.55
N PHE A 131 2.20 9.48 8.42
CA PHE A 131 1.68 8.61 7.38
C PHE A 131 2.25 9.00 6.01
N VAL A 132 2.72 8.02 5.26
CA VAL A 132 3.13 8.20 3.86
C VAL A 132 2.32 7.26 2.99
N GLY A 133 1.35 7.79 2.26
CA GLY A 133 0.44 6.97 1.47
C GLY A 133 -0.62 7.78 0.75
N GLN A 134 -1.63 7.10 0.22
CA GLN A 134 -2.71 7.69 -0.56
C GLN A 134 -3.99 7.82 0.28
N GLY A 135 -4.71 8.91 0.09
CA GLY A 135 -6.08 9.04 0.59
C GLY A 135 -7.02 8.11 -0.19
N PHE A 136 -7.37 6.94 0.36
CA PHE A 136 -8.08 5.88 -0.37
C PHE A 136 -9.51 6.26 -0.76
N LYS A 137 -10.27 6.89 0.10
CA LYS A 137 -11.66 7.30 -0.22
C LYS A 137 -11.71 8.35 -1.34
N PRO A 138 -10.91 9.43 -1.31
CA PRO A 138 -10.79 10.35 -2.45
C PRO A 138 -10.30 9.66 -3.74
N ALA A 139 -9.39 8.68 -3.62
CA ALA A 139 -8.89 7.93 -4.77
C ALA A 139 -9.97 7.07 -5.43
N GLY A 140 -10.79 6.36 -4.63
CA GLY A 140 -11.96 5.63 -5.13
C GLY A 140 -12.98 6.52 -5.83
N TYR A 141 -13.24 7.68 -5.26
CA TYR A 141 -14.11 8.70 -5.86
C TYR A 141 -13.56 9.17 -7.22
N SER A 142 -12.26 9.47 -7.28
CA SER A 142 -11.59 9.91 -8.50
C SER A 142 -11.60 8.86 -9.62
N LEU A 143 -11.41 7.57 -9.25
CA LEU A 143 -11.53 6.45 -10.20
C LEU A 143 -12.93 6.40 -10.81
N ALA A 144 -13.96 6.41 -9.97
CA ALA A 144 -15.34 6.33 -10.44
C ALA A 144 -15.71 7.52 -11.33
N LYS A 145 -15.27 8.73 -10.96
CA LYS A 145 -15.42 9.93 -11.77
C LYS A 145 -14.75 9.79 -13.14
N ALA A 146 -13.52 9.27 -13.19
CA ALA A 146 -12.78 9.09 -14.43
C ALA A 146 -13.44 8.07 -15.39
N ILE A 147 -13.96 6.96 -14.83
CA ILE A 147 -14.67 5.94 -15.63
C ILE A 147 -16.03 6.47 -16.12
N SER A 148 -16.73 7.27 -15.32
CA SER A 148 -18.05 7.81 -15.67
C SER A 148 -18.05 8.69 -16.92
N GLU A 149 -16.91 9.25 -17.32
CA GLU A 149 -16.73 9.99 -18.56
C GLU A 149 -17.02 9.09 -19.81
N ASN A 150 -16.93 7.76 -19.64
CA ASN A 150 -17.19 6.77 -20.67
C ASN A 150 -18.56 6.07 -20.50
N PHE A 151 -19.40 6.48 -19.57
CA PHE A 151 -20.71 5.89 -19.41
C PHE A 151 -21.56 6.12 -20.65
N PRO A 152 -22.41 5.14 -21.06
CA PRO A 152 -23.34 5.33 -22.16
C PRO A 152 -24.18 6.59 -21.94
N LYS A 153 -24.46 7.33 -23.02
CA LYS A 153 -25.28 8.57 -22.94
C LYS A 153 -26.71 8.27 -22.56
N ASP A 154 -27.20 7.11 -22.97
CA ASP A 154 -28.59 6.69 -22.80
C ASP A 154 -28.66 5.31 -22.11
N GLY A 155 -29.84 4.97 -21.57
CA GLY A 155 -30.12 3.70 -20.93
C GLY A 155 -29.60 3.60 -19.47
N PRO A 156 -29.78 2.43 -18.86
CA PRO A 156 -29.39 2.20 -17.46
C PRO A 156 -27.87 2.16 -17.29
N ILE A 157 -27.40 2.55 -16.11
CA ILE A 157 -26.03 2.41 -15.63
C ILE A 157 -26.00 1.38 -14.51
N LYS A 158 -25.49 0.19 -14.81
CA LYS A 158 -25.40 -0.91 -13.85
C LYS A 158 -23.92 -1.16 -13.51
N VAL A 159 -23.54 -0.99 -12.27
CA VAL A 159 -22.15 -1.03 -11.82
C VAL A 159 -21.93 -2.16 -10.83
N LEU A 160 -20.84 -2.88 -11.00
CA LEU A 160 -20.32 -3.80 -9.99
C LEU A 160 -19.11 -3.19 -9.30
N VAL A 161 -19.11 -3.19 -7.96
CA VAL A 161 -17.98 -2.74 -7.14
C VAL A 161 -17.38 -3.94 -6.43
N GLY A 162 -16.16 -4.30 -6.80
CA GLY A 162 -15.38 -5.37 -6.17
C GLY A 162 -14.61 -4.85 -4.98
N ILE A 163 -14.90 -5.38 -3.80
CA ILE A 163 -14.10 -5.17 -2.60
C ILE A 163 -13.10 -6.31 -2.52
N SER A 164 -11.85 -6.03 -2.81
CA SER A 164 -10.81 -7.07 -2.94
C SER A 164 -10.47 -7.73 -1.60
N ALA A 165 -10.45 -6.96 -0.52
CA ALA A 165 -10.18 -7.45 0.83
C ALA A 165 -11.21 -6.88 1.81
N PRO A 166 -12.40 -7.52 1.93
CA PRO A 166 -13.42 -7.09 2.87
C PRO A 166 -12.89 -7.00 4.31
N GLY A 167 -13.22 -5.89 4.98
CA GLY A 167 -12.77 -5.60 6.35
C GLY A 167 -11.40 -4.92 6.44
N GLN A 168 -10.64 -4.80 5.35
CA GLN A 168 -9.39 -4.04 5.38
C GLN A 168 -9.59 -2.58 4.94
N ASN A 169 -9.01 -1.65 5.68
CA ASN A 169 -9.18 -0.20 5.52
C ASN A 169 -9.00 0.29 4.08
N TRP A 170 -7.95 -0.17 3.40
CA TRP A 170 -7.65 0.26 2.04
C TRP A 170 -8.74 -0.12 1.04
N SER A 171 -9.26 -1.34 1.13
CA SER A 171 -10.26 -1.86 0.18
C SER A 171 -11.65 -1.26 0.47
N GLU A 172 -12.04 -1.22 1.74
CA GLU A 172 -13.32 -0.62 2.16
C GLU A 172 -13.37 0.88 1.84
N SER A 173 -12.31 1.62 2.12
CA SER A 173 -12.27 3.07 1.87
C SER A 173 -12.31 3.40 0.37
N ARG A 174 -11.58 2.66 -0.47
CA ARG A 174 -11.66 2.81 -1.94
C ARG A 174 -13.09 2.52 -2.43
N GLY A 175 -13.68 1.41 -1.99
CA GLY A 175 -15.06 1.06 -2.30
C GLY A 175 -16.06 2.12 -1.87
N ALA A 176 -15.90 2.66 -0.65
CA ALA A 176 -16.75 3.74 -0.14
C ALA A 176 -16.66 5.02 -1.00
N GLY A 177 -15.47 5.36 -1.48
CA GLY A 177 -15.27 6.49 -2.40
C GLY A 177 -15.98 6.28 -3.74
N ILE A 178 -15.85 5.09 -4.33
CA ILE A 178 -16.57 4.70 -5.57
C ILE A 178 -18.08 4.84 -5.37
N MET A 179 -18.62 4.24 -4.30
CA MET A 179 -20.05 4.25 -4.03
C MET A 179 -20.57 5.66 -3.72
N GLN A 180 -19.76 6.51 -3.06
CA GLN A 180 -20.11 7.92 -2.84
C GLN A 180 -20.29 8.65 -4.19
N PHE A 181 -19.34 8.49 -5.11
CA PHE A 181 -19.47 9.08 -6.44
C PHE A 181 -20.72 8.58 -7.17
N LEU A 182 -20.99 7.28 -7.14
CA LEU A 182 -22.18 6.70 -7.80
C LEU A 182 -23.48 7.24 -7.20
N GLN A 183 -23.54 7.47 -5.90
CA GLN A 183 -24.68 8.08 -5.24
C GLN A 183 -24.91 9.52 -5.69
N GLU A 184 -23.85 10.32 -5.76
CA GLU A 184 -23.90 11.70 -6.25
C GLU A 184 -24.25 11.74 -7.74
N TYR A 185 -23.68 10.84 -8.55
CA TYR A 185 -23.98 10.72 -9.97
C TYR A 185 -25.46 10.37 -10.21
N LYS A 186 -26.02 9.40 -9.44
CA LYS A 186 -27.44 9.06 -9.49
C LYS A 186 -28.34 10.25 -9.14
N ALA A 187 -27.99 11.01 -8.11
CA ALA A 187 -28.76 12.19 -7.71
C ALA A 187 -28.73 13.29 -8.79
N ALA A 188 -27.59 13.47 -9.48
CA ALA A 188 -27.44 14.43 -10.57
C ALA A 188 -28.11 14.02 -11.89
N HIS A 189 -28.44 12.74 -12.06
CA HIS A 189 -29.05 12.15 -13.26
C HIS A 189 -30.33 11.39 -12.89
N ALA A 190 -31.27 12.07 -12.26
CA ALA A 190 -32.50 11.49 -11.72
C ALA A 190 -33.44 10.89 -12.81
N ASP A 191 -33.22 11.25 -14.06
CA ASP A 191 -33.90 10.70 -15.26
C ASP A 191 -33.33 9.36 -15.71
N ARG A 192 -32.24 8.87 -15.09
CA ARG A 192 -31.56 7.62 -15.46
C ARG A 192 -31.67 6.58 -14.34
N ASP A 193 -31.78 5.32 -14.75
CA ASP A 193 -31.67 4.18 -13.82
C ASP A 193 -30.18 3.90 -13.53
N VAL A 194 -29.70 4.36 -12.38
CA VAL A 194 -28.32 4.13 -11.89
C VAL A 194 -28.37 3.22 -10.68
N SER A 195 -27.73 2.07 -10.79
CA SER A 195 -27.68 1.07 -9.72
C SER A 195 -26.29 0.45 -9.60
N TRP A 196 -25.96 -0.04 -8.42
CA TRP A 196 -24.72 -0.76 -8.18
C TRP A 196 -24.88 -1.85 -7.15
N GLU A 197 -24.06 -2.87 -7.29
CA GLU A 197 -23.90 -3.97 -6.36
C GLU A 197 -22.45 -4.04 -5.91
N ARG A 198 -22.24 -4.59 -4.73
CA ARG A 198 -20.90 -4.80 -4.18
C ARG A 198 -20.68 -6.29 -3.93
N ILE A 199 -19.49 -6.80 -4.28
CA ILE A 199 -19.11 -8.19 -4.02
C ILE A 199 -17.71 -8.26 -3.38
N ASP A 200 -17.43 -9.35 -2.67
CA ASP A 200 -16.07 -9.77 -2.35
C ASP A 200 -15.42 -10.31 -3.62
N SER A 201 -14.49 -9.56 -4.19
CA SER A 201 -13.81 -9.94 -5.45
C SER A 201 -12.53 -10.77 -5.22
N GLY A 202 -11.92 -10.70 -4.05
CA GLY A 202 -10.68 -11.39 -3.71
C GLY A 202 -9.41 -10.65 -4.12
N THR A 203 -8.28 -11.13 -3.61
CA THR A 203 -6.92 -10.57 -3.83
C THR A 203 -6.04 -11.50 -4.66
N ASP A 204 -6.62 -12.19 -5.63
CA ASP A 204 -5.94 -13.10 -6.56
C ASP A 204 -6.58 -12.99 -7.95
N LEU A 205 -5.74 -13.02 -9.00
CA LEU A 205 -6.22 -12.87 -10.39
C LEU A 205 -7.24 -13.95 -10.79
N ALA A 206 -7.03 -15.20 -10.39
CA ALA A 206 -7.94 -16.30 -10.75
C ALA A 206 -9.25 -16.19 -9.97
N ILE A 207 -9.17 -15.94 -8.65
CA ILE A 207 -10.36 -15.77 -7.79
C ILE A 207 -11.22 -14.61 -8.29
N THR A 208 -10.62 -13.47 -8.59
CA THR A 208 -11.34 -12.30 -9.10
C THR A 208 -11.95 -12.59 -10.47
N SER A 209 -11.21 -13.27 -11.35
CA SER A 209 -11.70 -13.71 -12.66
C SER A 209 -12.94 -14.57 -12.54
N ASP A 210 -12.91 -15.54 -11.64
CA ASP A 210 -14.01 -16.49 -11.45
C ASP A 210 -15.25 -15.78 -10.86
N ARG A 211 -15.08 -15.04 -9.77
CA ARG A 211 -16.19 -14.37 -9.08
C ARG A 211 -16.87 -13.30 -9.94
N VAL A 212 -16.05 -12.39 -10.48
CA VAL A 212 -16.55 -11.29 -11.31
C VAL A 212 -17.00 -11.81 -12.67
N GLY A 213 -16.29 -12.77 -13.25
CA GLY A 213 -16.67 -13.41 -14.50
C GLY A 213 -18.03 -14.14 -14.40
N ALA A 214 -18.31 -14.81 -13.28
CA ALA A 214 -19.61 -15.42 -13.02
C ALA A 214 -20.73 -14.37 -12.91
N TYR A 215 -20.46 -13.26 -12.19
CA TYR A 215 -21.40 -12.15 -12.08
C TYR A 215 -21.73 -11.55 -13.46
N LEU A 216 -20.72 -11.21 -14.25
CA LEU A 216 -20.89 -10.61 -15.58
C LEU A 216 -21.62 -11.55 -16.56
N ASN A 217 -21.52 -12.86 -16.37
CA ASN A 217 -22.28 -13.84 -17.13
C ASN A 217 -23.79 -13.81 -16.79
N ALA A 218 -24.11 -13.67 -15.51
CA ALA A 218 -25.47 -13.56 -15.03
C ALA A 218 -26.10 -12.17 -15.32
N HIS A 219 -25.25 -11.14 -15.45
CA HIS A 219 -25.65 -9.75 -15.67
C HIS A 219 -24.98 -9.15 -16.91
N PRO A 220 -25.36 -9.59 -18.14
CA PRO A 220 -24.70 -9.17 -19.40
C PRO A 220 -24.92 -7.70 -19.76
N ASP A 221 -25.79 -7.02 -19.04
CA ASP A 221 -26.07 -5.58 -19.15
C ASP A 221 -25.26 -4.72 -18.16
N THR A 222 -24.27 -5.30 -17.48
CA THR A 222 -23.35 -4.57 -16.60
C THR A 222 -22.58 -3.55 -17.41
N THR A 223 -22.64 -2.27 -17.00
CA THR A 223 -21.96 -1.15 -17.64
C THR A 223 -20.49 -1.06 -17.25
N ALA A 224 -20.18 -1.23 -15.96
CA ALA A 224 -18.82 -1.06 -15.44
C ALA A 224 -18.53 -1.99 -14.25
N TYR A 225 -17.26 -2.36 -14.11
CA TYR A 225 -16.71 -3.01 -12.93
C TYR A 225 -15.57 -2.16 -12.38
N PHE A 226 -15.66 -1.81 -11.12
CA PHE A 226 -14.61 -1.15 -10.35
C PHE A 226 -13.96 -2.14 -9.40
N ASP A 227 -12.65 -2.28 -9.50
CA ASP A 227 -11.84 -3.05 -8.56
C ASP A 227 -11.21 -2.12 -7.52
N THR A 228 -11.10 -2.54 -6.29
CA THR A 228 -10.35 -1.80 -5.26
C THR A 228 -8.85 -2.09 -5.28
N GLY A 229 -8.38 -2.94 -6.21
CA GLY A 229 -6.97 -3.25 -6.50
C GLY A 229 -6.72 -3.31 -8.01
N PHE A 230 -5.75 -4.14 -8.43
CA PHE A 230 -5.38 -4.34 -9.83
C PHE A 230 -5.91 -5.65 -10.45
N TRP A 231 -6.65 -6.44 -9.70
CA TRP A 231 -7.08 -7.78 -10.12
C TRP A 231 -8.15 -7.76 -11.23
N CYS A 232 -8.71 -6.58 -11.54
CA CYS A 232 -9.50 -6.38 -12.75
C CYS A 232 -8.74 -6.80 -14.03
N ALA A 233 -7.41 -6.95 -13.97
CA ALA A 233 -6.61 -7.55 -15.05
C ALA A 233 -7.08 -8.97 -15.41
N GLY A 234 -7.46 -9.77 -14.42
CA GLY A 234 -8.03 -11.10 -14.63
C GLY A 234 -9.38 -11.05 -15.32
N VAL A 235 -10.25 -10.12 -14.88
CA VAL A 235 -11.57 -9.88 -15.50
C VAL A 235 -11.42 -9.46 -16.96
N ALA A 236 -10.46 -8.59 -17.26
CA ALA A 236 -10.16 -8.17 -18.64
C ALA A 236 -9.78 -9.37 -19.54
N ARG A 237 -8.97 -10.32 -19.02
CA ARG A 237 -8.63 -11.56 -19.75
C ARG A 237 -9.88 -12.41 -20.03
N VAL A 238 -10.74 -12.60 -19.02
CA VAL A 238 -11.99 -13.34 -19.19
C VAL A 238 -12.88 -12.72 -20.25
N LEU A 239 -13.00 -11.38 -20.28
CA LEU A 239 -13.77 -10.69 -21.33
C LEU A 239 -13.16 -10.89 -22.70
N ALA A 240 -11.82 -10.81 -22.82
CA ALA A 240 -11.12 -11.04 -24.08
C ALA A 240 -11.30 -12.48 -24.58
N ASP A 241 -11.16 -13.47 -23.72
CA ASP A 241 -11.31 -14.91 -24.05
C ASP A 241 -12.74 -15.25 -24.52
N ARG A 242 -13.74 -14.50 -24.01
CA ARG A 242 -15.15 -14.60 -24.42
C ARG A 242 -15.49 -13.79 -25.67
N GLY A 243 -14.53 -13.10 -26.27
CA GLY A 243 -14.74 -12.26 -27.46
C GLY A 243 -15.55 -11.00 -27.19
N VAL A 244 -15.65 -10.55 -25.92
CA VAL A 244 -16.28 -9.28 -25.58
C VAL A 244 -15.34 -8.15 -26.00
N ALA A 245 -15.86 -7.21 -26.79
CA ALA A 245 -15.06 -6.09 -27.30
C ALA A 245 -14.53 -5.18 -26.16
N PRO A 246 -13.31 -4.64 -26.29
CA PRO A 246 -12.78 -3.64 -25.36
C PRO A 246 -13.76 -2.48 -25.16
N GLY A 247 -13.96 -2.06 -23.90
CA GLY A 247 -14.87 -0.97 -23.54
C GLY A 247 -16.36 -1.30 -23.55
N LYS A 248 -16.76 -2.54 -23.89
CA LYS A 248 -18.16 -2.97 -23.76
C LYS A 248 -18.59 -3.05 -22.29
N VAL A 249 -17.70 -3.55 -21.43
CA VAL A 249 -17.77 -3.40 -19.97
C VAL A 249 -16.58 -2.49 -19.60
N LEU A 250 -16.83 -1.38 -18.94
CA LEU A 250 -15.79 -0.45 -18.51
C LEU A 250 -15.10 -1.01 -17.27
N LEU A 251 -13.79 -1.15 -17.31
CA LEU A 251 -13.01 -1.64 -16.17
C LEU A 251 -12.12 -0.54 -15.62
N GLY A 252 -12.02 -0.46 -14.31
CA GLY A 252 -11.07 0.39 -13.62
C GLY A 252 -10.61 -0.18 -12.30
N GLY A 253 -9.44 0.24 -11.88
CA GLY A 253 -8.81 -0.26 -10.67
C GLY A 253 -7.66 0.63 -10.18
N PHE A 254 -6.81 0.04 -9.38
CA PHE A 254 -5.68 0.69 -8.76
C PHE A 254 -4.38 0.04 -9.21
N ASP A 255 -3.29 0.74 -8.95
CA ASP A 255 -1.92 0.29 -9.17
C ASP A 255 -1.53 0.16 -10.65
N LEU A 256 -0.24 0.27 -10.90
CA LEU A 256 0.31 0.33 -12.25
C LEU A 256 1.26 -0.84 -12.51
N VAL A 257 0.83 -2.02 -12.06
CA VAL A 257 1.60 -3.26 -12.26
C VAL A 257 1.46 -3.78 -13.70
N PRO A 258 2.46 -4.51 -14.22
CA PRO A 258 2.46 -4.97 -15.60
C PRO A 258 1.19 -5.74 -16.03
N GLU A 259 0.63 -6.53 -15.11
CA GLU A 259 -0.54 -7.37 -15.38
C GLU A 259 -1.77 -6.55 -15.81
N VAL A 260 -2.02 -5.42 -15.16
CA VAL A 260 -3.18 -4.57 -15.47
C VAL A 260 -2.86 -3.55 -16.56
N LEU A 261 -1.62 -3.05 -16.63
CA LEU A 261 -1.19 -2.16 -17.72
C LEU A 261 -1.27 -2.82 -19.09
N GLN A 262 -0.93 -4.12 -19.22
CA GLN A 262 -1.12 -4.88 -20.45
C GLN A 262 -2.59 -4.91 -20.91
N GLN A 263 -3.54 -4.99 -19.97
CA GLN A 263 -4.96 -4.97 -20.31
C GLN A 263 -5.43 -3.57 -20.65
N MET A 264 -4.84 -2.53 -20.07
CA MET A 264 -5.07 -1.15 -20.44
C MET A 264 -4.58 -0.87 -21.87
N GLN A 265 -3.39 -1.34 -22.25
CA GLN A 265 -2.87 -1.24 -23.63
C GLN A 265 -3.81 -1.91 -24.66
N LYS A 266 -4.47 -3.01 -24.28
CA LYS A 266 -5.47 -3.69 -25.12
C LYS A 266 -6.84 -3.02 -25.13
N GLY A 267 -7.04 -1.94 -24.36
CA GLY A 267 -8.27 -1.17 -24.27
C GLY A 267 -9.35 -1.77 -23.34
N TYR A 268 -9.05 -2.83 -22.60
CA TYR A 268 -10.01 -3.42 -21.66
C TYR A 268 -10.13 -2.64 -20.36
N VAL A 269 -9.07 -1.96 -19.90
CA VAL A 269 -9.06 -1.13 -18.69
C VAL A 269 -9.01 0.33 -19.08
N GLN A 270 -9.97 1.14 -18.63
CA GLN A 270 -10.15 2.53 -19.06
C GLN A 270 -9.46 3.52 -18.14
N ALA A 271 -9.30 3.20 -16.86
CA ALA A 271 -8.59 4.05 -15.91
C ALA A 271 -7.97 3.23 -14.78
N LEU A 272 -6.80 3.67 -14.33
CA LEU A 272 -6.12 3.18 -13.14
C LEU A 272 -5.73 4.37 -12.26
N VAL A 273 -5.68 4.12 -10.96
CA VAL A 273 -5.19 5.11 -10.00
C VAL A 273 -3.74 4.81 -9.65
N ASP A 274 -2.86 5.79 -9.85
CA ASP A 274 -1.47 5.76 -9.41
C ASP A 274 -1.38 6.24 -7.96
N GLN A 275 -0.84 5.43 -7.09
CA GLN A 275 -0.55 5.81 -5.70
C GLN A 275 0.95 6.04 -5.43
N GLN A 276 1.77 6.05 -6.46
CA GLN A 276 3.21 6.31 -6.41
C GLN A 276 3.97 5.40 -5.42
N PRO A 277 3.97 4.07 -5.62
CA PRO A 277 4.52 3.11 -4.66
C PRO A 277 6.00 3.33 -4.34
N TYR A 278 6.81 3.77 -5.30
CA TYR A 278 8.21 4.11 -5.06
C TYR A 278 8.35 5.21 -3.98
N MET A 279 7.50 6.26 -4.03
CA MET A 279 7.51 7.31 -3.00
C MET A 279 7.12 6.76 -1.63
N GLN A 280 6.18 5.82 -1.58
CA GLN A 280 5.75 5.19 -0.32
C GLN A 280 6.87 4.37 0.32
N GLY A 281 7.81 3.85 -0.46
CA GLY A 281 9.03 3.24 0.08
C GLY A 281 10.10 4.25 0.46
N PHE A 282 10.33 5.24 -0.41
CA PHE A 282 11.45 6.17 -0.31
C PHE A 282 11.28 7.21 0.82
N MET A 283 10.13 7.87 0.85
CA MET A 283 9.91 9.03 1.74
C MET A 283 9.93 8.69 3.23
N PRO A 284 9.33 7.58 3.72
CA PRO A 284 9.35 7.29 5.15
C PRO A 284 10.76 6.99 5.68
N VAL A 285 11.67 6.46 4.85
CA VAL A 285 13.08 6.30 5.21
C VAL A 285 13.77 7.67 5.36
N MET A 286 13.49 8.59 4.44
CA MET A 286 14.04 9.95 4.52
C MET A 286 13.52 10.70 5.75
N GLU A 287 12.25 10.56 6.09
CA GLU A 287 11.68 11.14 7.31
C GLU A 287 12.30 10.53 8.57
N ALA A 288 12.48 9.22 8.62
CA ALA A 288 13.16 8.56 9.72
C ALA A 288 14.59 9.05 9.88
N TYR A 289 15.32 9.21 8.77
CA TYR A 289 16.67 9.77 8.77
C TYR A 289 16.70 11.21 9.32
N LEU A 290 15.85 12.09 8.80
CA LEU A 290 15.79 13.49 9.22
C LEU A 290 15.39 13.62 10.69
N ASN A 291 14.45 12.81 11.16
CA ASN A 291 14.06 12.77 12.57
C ASN A 291 15.21 12.35 13.48
N LYS A 292 15.86 11.24 13.18
CA LYS A 292 16.89 10.65 14.06
C LYS A 292 18.22 11.40 14.02
N LYS A 293 18.58 12.01 12.88
CA LYS A 293 19.87 12.71 12.70
C LYS A 293 19.83 14.19 13.08
N ILE A 294 18.72 14.87 12.82
CA ILE A 294 18.61 16.33 13.05
C ILE A 294 17.37 16.76 13.81
N GLY A 295 16.56 15.81 14.33
CA GLY A 295 15.43 16.08 15.21
C GLY A 295 14.21 16.71 14.54
N LEU A 296 14.06 16.63 13.21
CA LEU A 296 12.86 17.13 12.53
C LEU A 296 11.66 16.23 12.84
N ALA A 297 10.52 16.84 13.11
CA ALA A 297 9.28 16.10 13.27
C ALA A 297 8.87 15.51 11.90
N PRO A 298 8.48 14.23 11.83
CA PRO A 298 7.92 13.68 10.62
C PRO A 298 6.53 14.26 10.36
N SER A 299 6.06 14.22 9.10
CA SER A 299 4.77 14.75 8.67
C SER A 299 4.05 13.82 7.72
N ASP A 300 2.71 13.93 7.67
CA ASP A 300 1.94 13.15 6.71
C ASP A 300 2.24 13.59 5.28
N ILE A 301 2.47 12.61 4.39
CA ILE A 301 2.73 12.82 2.95
C ILE A 301 1.66 12.08 2.14
N ASP A 302 0.77 12.82 1.49
CA ASP A 302 -0.16 12.26 0.50
C ASP A 302 0.61 11.97 -0.80
N THR A 303 0.68 10.71 -1.21
CA THR A 303 1.33 10.29 -2.46
C THR A 303 0.44 10.48 -3.69
N GLY A 304 -0.76 11.04 -3.49
CA GLY A 304 -1.63 11.48 -4.55
C GLY A 304 -2.53 10.39 -5.13
N GLN A 305 -3.31 10.78 -6.12
CA GLN A 305 -4.35 9.95 -6.74
C GLN A 305 -4.45 10.25 -8.25
N GLY A 306 -3.29 10.19 -8.92
CA GLY A 306 -3.18 10.40 -10.36
C GLY A 306 -4.00 9.37 -11.14
N ILE A 307 -4.81 9.83 -12.08
CA ILE A 307 -5.56 8.95 -12.98
C ILE A 307 -4.73 8.70 -14.23
N VAL A 308 -4.41 7.43 -14.46
CA VAL A 308 -3.73 6.94 -15.68
C VAL A 308 -4.77 6.39 -16.65
N ARG A 309 -4.68 6.80 -17.91
CA ARG A 309 -5.57 6.41 -19.00
C ARG A 309 -4.81 5.62 -20.07
N PRO A 310 -5.48 4.93 -21.00
CA PRO A 310 -4.83 4.09 -22.02
C PRO A 310 -3.73 4.79 -22.82
N LYS A 311 -3.87 6.09 -23.12
CA LYS A 311 -2.84 6.87 -23.84
C LYS A 311 -1.50 6.98 -23.11
N GLU A 312 -1.47 6.75 -21.80
CA GLU A 312 -0.30 6.87 -20.96
C GLU A 312 0.32 5.47 -20.65
N ALA A 313 -0.37 4.39 -21.03
CA ALA A 313 -0.01 3.03 -20.66
C ALA A 313 1.43 2.63 -21.06
N ASP A 314 1.89 3.01 -22.26
CA ASP A 314 3.22 2.65 -22.77
C ASP A 314 4.34 3.31 -21.95
N SER A 315 4.21 4.61 -21.66
CA SER A 315 5.19 5.34 -20.86
C SER A 315 5.23 4.85 -19.41
N ILE A 316 4.06 4.55 -18.85
CA ILE A 316 3.96 4.00 -17.47
C ILE A 316 4.50 2.58 -17.41
N MET A 317 4.24 1.73 -18.40
CA MET A 317 4.81 0.38 -18.47
C MET A 317 6.35 0.41 -18.43
N ALA A 318 6.98 1.34 -19.11
CA ALA A 318 8.42 1.50 -19.09
C ALA A 318 8.95 1.90 -17.69
N LEU A 319 8.20 2.69 -16.92
CA LEU A 319 8.54 3.06 -15.55
C LEU A 319 8.27 1.91 -14.57
N SER A 320 7.16 1.18 -14.75
CA SER A 320 6.83 -0.01 -13.98
C SER A 320 7.90 -1.09 -14.12
N ALA A 321 8.40 -1.33 -15.34
CA ALA A 321 9.50 -2.26 -15.60
C ALA A 321 10.82 -1.88 -14.89
N GLN A 322 10.99 -0.62 -14.51
CA GLN A 322 12.11 -0.12 -13.72
C GLN A 322 11.84 -0.16 -12.20
N GLY A 323 10.66 -0.61 -11.78
CA GLY A 323 10.24 -0.61 -10.38
C GLY A 323 9.95 0.79 -9.83
N LEU A 324 9.54 1.74 -10.69
CA LEU A 324 9.24 3.12 -10.32
C LEU A 324 7.73 3.40 -10.21
N ARG A 325 6.91 2.41 -10.63
CA ARG A 325 5.44 2.46 -10.54
C ARG A 325 4.90 1.11 -10.15
#